data_b5ba6e0cb386e96473d3472eda181c8a
#
_entry.id   b5ba6e0cb386e96473d3472eda181c8a
#
_cell.length_a   1.000
_cell.length_b   1.000
_cell.length_c   1.000
_cell.angle_alpha   90.00
_cell.angle_beta   90.00
_cell.angle_gamma   90.00
#
_symmetry.space_group_name_H-M   'P 1'
#
loop_
_entity.id
_entity.type
_entity.pdbx_description
1 polymer ?
#
loop_
_entity_poly.entity_id
_entity_poly.type
_entity_poly.pdbx_seq_one_letter_code
_entity_poly.pdbx_strand_id
1 'polypeptide(L)'
;MQRHTTRLALLSAMTIAGVTASGCFGGSSSSGRDDNPDPSTETAETRPHDQQVFVTDADGSDEFEELAGYETDRWTGELGGARYHVEVPENWNEILVMYAHGYRTGDPEELTVTNPQIREYLIEEGFAWAASSYSANYYDVRAGVEDTNALALAFNEIAAENGRDDLPVPARKYIMGVSMGGHVAAAAIEQETRQTANNVVEYQGAAPFCGVMGDTELFNYFLAYNLAAMEIAGVGAAFPVAPDDAAGINSQIREALWDDFDEDPGTVNAEGQLFKEVLMNLSGGDRPGYEQGFGEWQEVLQQYLPADGTVNGILNSNVLDTSAITYRDANGDPAYFNDTILIVTPDPGANRQRDDGLRWIPRVNGDFSVPVVSTHTTGDLFVPFKVQQIYHQRAADNGSDAYLVQRAIRATGHCDFTDQEKIDAFAAMHAWVDEGTVPAGDAVWDSAQVADAEFGCQFTDPAAPDPQGIPACPAP
;
A
#
# COMPACT_ATOMS: atom_id res chain seq x y z
N MET A 1 -18.23 -5.53 34.28
CA MET A 1 -17.75 -4.29 33.67
C MET A 1 -17.75 -4.54 32.17
N GLN A 2 -18.77 -4.05 31.48
CA GLN A 2 -18.91 -4.21 30.05
C GLN A 2 -17.93 -3.25 29.37
N ARG A 3 -16.96 -3.78 28.65
CA ARG A 3 -16.16 -2.98 27.72
C ARG A 3 -16.88 -2.98 26.38
N HIS A 4 -17.34 -1.81 25.96
CA HIS A 4 -17.81 -1.56 24.62
C HIS A 4 -16.61 -1.62 23.66
N THR A 5 -16.57 -2.64 22.84
CA THR A 5 -15.74 -2.66 21.64
C THR A 5 -16.33 -1.66 20.66
N THR A 6 -15.63 -0.56 20.45
CA THR A 6 -15.97 0.38 19.38
C THR A 6 -15.49 -0.23 18.08
N ARG A 7 -16.40 -0.87 17.36
CA ARG A 7 -16.15 -1.23 15.95
C ARG A 7 -16.04 0.06 15.17
N LEU A 8 -14.88 0.36 14.65
CA LEU A 8 -14.68 1.41 13.66
C LEU A 8 -15.30 0.89 12.34
N ALA A 9 -16.59 1.15 12.15
CA ALA A 9 -17.21 0.97 10.85
C ALA A 9 -16.76 2.14 9.96
N LEU A 10 -15.77 1.92 9.11
CA LEU A 10 -15.46 2.79 7.99
C LEU A 10 -16.54 2.60 6.91
N LEU A 11 -17.72 3.17 7.13
CA LEU A 11 -18.74 3.33 6.11
C LEU A 11 -18.49 4.68 5.42
N SER A 12 -17.76 4.69 4.33
CA SER A 12 -17.77 5.81 3.40
C SER A 12 -18.45 5.37 2.11
N ALA A 13 -19.69 5.79 1.95
CA ALA A 13 -20.41 5.64 0.69
C ALA A 13 -19.77 6.55 -0.37
N MET A 14 -19.20 5.99 -1.42
CA MET A 14 -18.78 6.72 -2.61
C MET A 14 -20.03 7.19 -3.37
N THR A 15 -20.29 8.48 -3.38
CA THR A 15 -21.22 9.11 -4.32
C THR A 15 -20.46 9.49 -5.59
N ILE A 16 -20.70 8.75 -6.65
CA ILE A 16 -20.18 9.08 -7.99
C ILE A 16 -21.11 10.11 -8.62
N ALA A 17 -20.60 11.32 -8.86
CA ALA A 17 -21.30 12.33 -9.65
C ALA A 17 -21.03 12.08 -11.14
N GLY A 18 -22.05 11.62 -11.84
CA GLY A 18 -22.02 11.46 -13.30
C GLY A 18 -22.06 12.82 -14.01
N VAL A 19 -21.07 13.13 -14.81
CA VAL A 19 -21.07 14.28 -15.74
C VAL A 19 -21.43 13.79 -17.13
N THR A 20 -22.61 14.18 -17.60
CA THR A 20 -23.02 13.97 -19.00
C THR A 20 -22.44 15.06 -19.89
N ALA A 21 -21.56 14.72 -20.81
CA ALA A 21 -21.07 15.62 -21.85
C ALA A 21 -21.94 15.50 -23.11
N SER A 22 -22.60 16.58 -23.48
CA SER A 22 -23.30 16.74 -24.76
C SER A 22 -22.32 17.28 -25.82
N GLY A 23 -22.12 16.51 -26.88
CA GLY A 23 -21.32 16.95 -28.02
C GLY A 23 -22.11 17.81 -28.99
N CYS A 24 -21.46 18.82 -29.58
CA CYS A 24 -21.91 19.51 -30.80
C CYS A 24 -20.87 19.33 -31.90
N PHE A 25 -21.34 18.79 -33.03
CA PHE A 25 -20.60 18.73 -34.30
C PHE A 25 -20.58 20.09 -34.99
N GLY A 26 -19.45 20.47 -35.57
CA GLY A 26 -19.34 21.54 -36.50
C GLY A 26 -18.08 21.33 -37.37
N GLY A 27 -18.28 20.88 -38.62
CA GLY A 27 -17.23 20.70 -39.56
C GLY A 27 -16.93 21.98 -40.35
N SER A 28 -15.70 22.19 -40.79
CA SER A 28 -15.35 22.80 -42.06
C SER A 28 -13.90 22.57 -42.45
N SER A 29 -13.72 22.43 -43.73
CA SER A 29 -12.64 21.96 -44.56
C SER A 29 -11.46 22.90 -44.74
N SER A 30 -10.29 22.27 -45.06
CA SER A 30 -9.23 22.60 -46.05
C SER A 30 -8.14 23.60 -45.66
N SER A 31 -6.93 23.16 -45.65
CA SER A 31 -5.86 23.36 -46.63
C SER A 31 -4.51 22.96 -46.01
N GLY A 32 -3.70 22.22 -46.75
CA GLY A 32 -2.44 21.65 -46.32
C GLY A 32 -1.39 22.69 -45.96
N ARG A 33 -0.70 22.38 -44.88
CA ARG A 33 0.68 22.76 -44.61
C ARG A 33 1.33 21.55 -43.92
N ASP A 34 2.48 21.18 -44.46
CA ASP A 34 3.38 20.25 -43.80
C ASP A 34 3.89 20.92 -42.51
N ASP A 35 3.20 20.70 -41.42
CA ASP A 35 3.68 21.03 -40.08
C ASP A 35 4.14 19.73 -39.45
N ASN A 36 5.45 19.50 -39.51
CA ASN A 36 6.12 18.60 -38.62
C ASN A 36 5.86 19.13 -37.20
N PRO A 37 5.16 18.40 -36.30
CA PRO A 37 4.89 18.92 -34.95
C PRO A 37 6.22 19.09 -34.23
N ASP A 38 6.42 20.30 -33.71
CA ASP A 38 7.47 20.61 -32.75
C ASP A 38 7.36 19.62 -31.58
N PRO A 39 8.39 18.84 -31.24
CA PRO A 39 8.35 17.87 -30.17
C PRO A 39 8.23 18.48 -28.74
N SER A 40 8.05 19.81 -28.64
CA SER A 40 8.03 20.55 -27.38
C SER A 40 6.65 20.89 -26.80
N THR A 41 5.55 20.32 -27.34
CA THR A 41 4.21 20.50 -26.77
C THR A 41 3.45 19.18 -26.65
N GLU A 42 4.00 18.21 -25.95
CA GLU A 42 3.13 17.21 -25.34
C GLU A 42 2.31 17.94 -24.28
N THR A 43 1.01 18.06 -24.54
CA THR A 43 0.05 18.50 -23.52
C THR A 43 0.18 17.56 -22.34
N ALA A 44 0.44 18.12 -21.15
CA ALA A 44 0.53 17.33 -19.91
C ALA A 44 -0.66 16.36 -19.85
N GLU A 45 -0.37 15.08 -19.62
CA GLU A 45 -1.39 14.06 -19.48
C GLU A 45 -2.25 14.43 -18.25
N THR A 46 -3.56 14.63 -18.45
CA THR A 46 -4.52 14.93 -17.37
C THR A 46 -5.28 13.67 -16.97
N ARG A 47 -5.43 13.46 -15.69
CA ARG A 47 -6.14 12.32 -15.09
C ARG A 47 -7.46 12.78 -14.46
N PRO A 48 -8.47 11.89 -14.27
CA PRO A 48 -9.64 12.23 -13.47
C PRO A 48 -9.27 12.74 -12.07
N HIS A 49 -8.24 12.17 -11.43
CA HIS A 49 -7.71 12.59 -10.15
C HIS A 49 -7.22 14.06 -10.13
N ASP A 50 -6.66 14.56 -11.23
CA ASP A 50 -6.18 15.95 -11.36
C ASP A 50 -7.33 16.98 -11.35
N GLN A 51 -8.59 16.54 -11.43
CA GLN A 51 -9.77 17.41 -11.26
C GLN A 51 -10.14 17.63 -9.79
N GLN A 52 -9.55 16.89 -8.87
CA GLN A 52 -9.79 17.03 -7.45
C GLN A 52 -8.91 18.16 -6.89
N VAL A 53 -9.48 18.94 -6.00
CA VAL A 53 -8.78 20.02 -5.31
C VAL A 53 -8.56 19.58 -3.87
N PHE A 54 -7.31 19.43 -3.51
CA PHE A 54 -6.93 19.14 -2.14
C PHE A 54 -6.55 20.44 -1.44
N VAL A 55 -6.97 20.57 -0.18
CA VAL A 55 -6.69 21.77 0.62
C VAL A 55 -5.83 21.40 1.82
N THR A 56 -4.87 22.23 2.11
CA THR A 56 -4.20 22.21 3.40
C THR A 56 -5.10 22.93 4.41
N ASP A 57 -5.31 22.35 5.60
CA ASP A 57 -6.14 22.97 6.62
C ASP A 57 -5.67 24.40 6.92
N ALA A 58 -6.52 25.39 6.55
CA ALA A 58 -6.23 26.80 6.76
C ALA A 58 -6.39 27.23 8.23
N ASP A 59 -7.07 26.43 9.04
CA ASP A 59 -7.42 26.80 10.42
C ASP A 59 -6.37 26.36 11.45
N GLY A 60 -5.29 25.67 11.03
CA GLY A 60 -4.19 25.24 11.90
C GLY A 60 -4.58 24.16 12.91
N SER A 61 -5.63 23.38 12.60
CA SER A 61 -6.08 22.26 13.43
C SER A 61 -5.12 21.06 13.42
N ASP A 62 -4.12 21.08 12.56
CA ASP A 62 -3.03 20.12 12.54
C ASP A 62 -2.04 20.46 13.67
N GLU A 63 -2.54 20.31 14.90
CA GLU A 63 -1.72 20.56 16.10
C GLU A 63 -0.64 19.48 16.19
N PHE A 64 0.59 19.87 15.92
CA PHE A 64 1.75 19.02 16.15
C PHE A 64 2.06 18.99 17.65
N GLU A 65 1.35 18.11 18.37
CA GLU A 65 1.42 18.02 19.81
C GLU A 65 2.83 17.65 20.31
N GLU A 66 3.18 18.20 21.46
CA GLU A 66 4.41 17.88 22.17
C GLU A 66 4.41 16.42 22.66
N LEU A 67 5.55 15.73 22.50
CA LEU A 67 5.74 14.43 23.11
C LEU A 67 6.14 14.63 24.58
N ALA A 68 5.27 14.23 25.49
CA ALA A 68 5.47 14.47 26.92
C ALA A 68 6.76 13.82 27.44
N GLY A 69 7.62 14.60 28.07
CA GLY A 69 8.88 14.13 28.66
C GLY A 69 10.10 14.24 27.76
N TYR A 70 9.94 14.74 26.54
CA TYR A 70 11.04 14.93 25.59
C TYR A 70 11.15 16.38 25.15
N GLU A 71 12.36 16.90 25.12
CA GLU A 71 12.68 18.21 24.53
C GLU A 71 13.00 18.03 23.06
N THR A 72 12.16 18.59 22.18
CA THR A 72 12.30 18.47 20.71
C THR A 72 12.00 19.78 20.01
N ASP A 73 12.68 20.06 18.91
CA ASP A 73 12.27 21.07 17.95
C ASP A 73 11.19 20.48 17.04
N ARG A 74 10.05 21.17 16.91
CA ARG A 74 8.92 20.74 16.08
C ARG A 74 8.56 21.83 15.09
N TRP A 75 8.54 21.46 13.81
CA TRP A 75 8.23 22.39 12.73
C TRP A 75 7.11 21.85 11.85
N THR A 76 6.22 22.75 11.47
CA THR A 76 5.12 22.47 10.54
C THR A 76 5.11 23.52 9.44
N GLY A 77 4.60 23.16 8.27
CA GLY A 77 4.49 24.09 7.15
C GLY A 77 3.96 23.42 5.91
N GLU A 78 4.11 24.11 4.79
CA GLU A 78 3.74 23.62 3.47
C GLU A 78 4.97 23.58 2.56
N LEU A 79 5.06 22.51 1.76
CA LEU A 79 6.09 22.35 0.74
C LEU A 79 5.47 21.70 -0.51
N GLY A 80 5.52 22.40 -1.65
CA GLY A 80 5.02 21.85 -2.92
C GLY A 80 3.52 21.52 -2.95
N GLY A 81 2.71 22.11 -2.07
CA GLY A 81 1.28 21.81 -1.95
C GLY A 81 0.96 20.71 -0.95
N ALA A 82 1.96 20.15 -0.29
CA ALA A 82 1.80 19.20 0.81
C ALA A 82 2.12 19.86 2.16
N ARG A 83 1.44 19.46 3.22
CA ARG A 83 1.82 19.81 4.58
C ARG A 83 2.92 18.90 5.09
N TYR A 84 3.69 19.39 6.07
CA TYR A 84 4.71 18.56 6.70
C TYR A 84 4.79 18.75 8.21
N HIS A 85 5.26 17.70 8.90
CA HIS A 85 5.81 17.75 10.25
C HIS A 85 7.29 17.33 10.20
N VAL A 86 8.11 18.02 10.99
CA VAL A 86 9.51 17.66 11.25
C VAL A 86 9.74 17.73 12.74
N GLU A 87 10.36 16.74 13.33
CA GLU A 87 10.74 16.72 14.73
C GLU A 87 12.20 16.29 14.90
N VAL A 88 12.94 17.08 15.66
CA VAL A 88 14.37 16.87 15.92
C VAL A 88 14.58 16.83 17.42
N PRO A 89 15.08 15.72 18.00
CA PRO A 89 15.41 15.64 19.42
C PRO A 89 16.69 16.42 19.77
N GLU A 90 16.82 16.85 21.03
CA GLU A 90 18.02 17.56 21.52
C GLU A 90 19.29 16.71 21.32
N ASN A 91 19.19 15.39 21.51
CA ASN A 91 20.29 14.43 21.36
C ASN A 91 20.39 13.83 19.93
N TRP A 92 20.02 14.60 18.89
CA TRP A 92 19.97 14.08 17.52
C TRP A 92 21.27 13.40 17.09
N ASN A 93 21.13 12.18 16.59
CA ASN A 93 22.22 11.30 16.14
C ASN A 93 22.62 11.48 14.66
N GLU A 94 22.22 12.58 14.03
CA GLU A 94 22.43 12.93 12.62
C GLU A 94 21.75 11.98 11.61
N ILE A 95 20.75 11.20 12.04
CA ILE A 95 19.96 10.35 11.16
C ILE A 95 18.55 10.95 11.03
N LEU A 96 18.09 11.05 9.79
CA LEU A 96 16.73 11.51 9.46
C LEU A 96 15.89 10.31 8.98
N VAL A 97 14.76 10.08 9.61
CA VAL A 97 13.78 9.07 9.24
C VAL A 97 12.60 9.73 8.53
N MET A 98 12.39 9.40 7.26
CA MET A 98 11.20 9.82 6.53
C MET A 98 10.08 8.83 6.80
N TYR A 99 8.90 9.33 7.17
CA TYR A 99 7.72 8.52 7.40
C TYR A 99 6.66 8.75 6.32
N ALA A 100 6.25 7.67 5.67
CA ALA A 100 5.23 7.64 4.65
C ALA A 100 3.94 7.04 5.21
N HIS A 101 2.83 7.81 5.20
CA HIS A 101 1.54 7.36 5.72
C HIS A 101 0.78 6.48 4.71
N GLY A 102 -0.22 5.74 5.19
CA GLY A 102 -1.09 4.87 4.39
C GLY A 102 -2.13 5.64 3.56
N TYR A 103 -2.92 4.87 2.80
CA TYR A 103 -4.04 5.37 2.02
C TYR A 103 -5.04 6.13 2.90
N ARG A 104 -5.55 7.24 2.38
CA ARG A 104 -6.57 8.04 3.06
C ARG A 104 -7.87 8.02 2.31
N THR A 105 -8.94 7.75 3.06
CA THR A 105 -10.34 7.88 2.66
C THR A 105 -11.03 8.86 3.60
N GLY A 106 -12.27 9.23 3.32
CA GLY A 106 -13.09 10.05 4.20
C GLY A 106 -13.32 11.43 3.64
N ASP A 107 -12.77 12.48 4.25
CA ASP A 107 -12.77 13.81 3.63
C ASP A 107 -11.56 13.92 2.68
N PRO A 108 -11.74 13.66 1.39
CA PRO A 108 -10.65 13.56 0.43
C PRO A 108 -10.04 14.91 0.07
N GLU A 109 -10.70 16.01 0.44
CA GLU A 109 -10.26 17.35 0.11
C GLU A 109 -9.20 17.87 1.09
N GLU A 110 -9.14 17.32 2.32
CA GLU A 110 -8.21 17.80 3.34
C GLU A 110 -6.91 16.97 3.37
N LEU A 111 -5.77 17.67 3.35
CA LEU A 111 -4.44 17.10 3.50
C LEU A 111 -3.96 17.26 4.94
N THR A 112 -3.77 16.14 5.62
CA THR A 112 -3.30 16.11 7.01
C THR A 112 -2.03 15.29 7.15
N VAL A 113 -1.14 15.66 8.07
CA VAL A 113 0.07 14.89 8.35
C VAL A 113 -0.24 13.78 9.37
N THR A 114 0.35 12.61 9.20
CA THR A 114 0.34 11.54 10.20
C THR A 114 1.73 11.37 10.77
N ASN A 115 1.84 11.40 12.09
CA ASN A 115 3.09 11.12 12.78
C ASN A 115 3.40 9.60 12.77
N PRO A 116 4.69 9.19 12.78
CA PRO A 116 5.04 7.78 12.88
C PRO A 116 4.52 7.18 14.19
N GLN A 117 4.00 5.95 14.13
CA GLN A 117 3.46 5.26 15.31
C GLN A 117 4.54 4.98 16.37
N ILE A 118 5.79 4.81 15.93
CA ILE A 118 6.96 4.64 16.81
C ILE A 118 7.70 5.96 17.09
N ARG A 119 6.98 7.10 17.05
CA ARG A 119 7.54 8.43 17.26
C ARG A 119 8.36 8.55 18.55
N GLU A 120 7.83 8.02 19.66
CA GLU A 120 8.48 8.06 20.96
C GLU A 120 9.84 7.34 20.91
N TYR A 121 9.89 6.13 20.36
CA TYR A 121 11.12 5.38 20.17
C TYR A 121 12.13 6.14 19.30
N LEU A 122 11.68 6.73 18.18
CA LEU A 122 12.59 7.49 17.31
C LEU A 122 13.25 8.65 18.06
N ILE A 123 12.47 9.40 18.83
CA ILE A 123 12.97 10.53 19.61
C ILE A 123 13.92 10.06 20.74
N GLU A 124 13.55 8.99 21.46
CA GLU A 124 14.35 8.42 22.55
C GLU A 124 15.73 7.98 22.05
N GLU A 125 15.79 7.33 20.88
CA GLU A 125 17.02 6.85 20.25
C GLU A 125 17.78 7.95 19.46
N GLY A 126 17.29 9.17 19.51
CA GLY A 126 17.95 10.33 18.91
C GLY A 126 17.74 10.48 17.40
N PHE A 127 16.77 9.84 16.80
CA PHE A 127 16.43 10.03 15.39
C PHE A 127 15.58 11.30 15.21
N ALA A 128 15.94 12.16 14.27
CA ALA A 128 14.99 13.10 13.72
C ALA A 128 14.04 12.37 12.75
N TRP A 129 12.79 12.81 12.67
CA TRP A 129 11.86 12.30 11.69
C TRP A 129 11.12 13.41 10.97
N ALA A 130 10.62 13.11 9.76
CA ALA A 130 9.78 14.00 8.99
C ALA A 130 8.70 13.21 8.25
N ALA A 131 7.51 13.80 8.13
CA ALA A 131 6.37 13.23 7.44
C ALA A 131 5.66 14.28 6.58
N SER A 132 5.26 13.89 5.37
CA SER A 132 4.44 14.69 4.46
C SER A 132 2.99 14.20 4.48
N SER A 133 2.02 15.11 4.32
CA SER A 133 0.63 14.74 4.03
C SER A 133 0.45 14.19 2.62
N TYR A 134 1.48 14.28 1.78
CA TYR A 134 1.42 14.30 0.31
C TYR A 134 0.58 15.47 -0.22
N SER A 135 0.76 15.81 -1.48
CA SER A 135 -0.01 16.85 -2.19
C SER A 135 -1.35 16.35 -2.73
N ALA A 136 -1.63 15.06 -2.57
CA ALA A 136 -2.86 14.42 -2.99
C ALA A 136 -3.23 13.26 -2.05
N ASN A 137 -4.52 13.08 -1.77
CA ASN A 137 -5.07 11.90 -1.12
C ASN A 137 -5.30 10.76 -2.15
N TYR A 138 -5.99 9.71 -1.76
CA TYR A 138 -6.21 8.47 -2.50
C TYR A 138 -4.92 7.66 -2.73
N TYR A 139 -4.84 6.89 -3.81
CA TYR A 139 -3.71 6.00 -4.06
C TYR A 139 -2.62 6.67 -4.93
N ASP A 140 -2.31 7.93 -4.68
CA ASP A 140 -1.28 8.66 -5.43
C ASP A 140 0.13 8.40 -4.86
N VAL A 141 0.69 7.22 -5.16
CA VAL A 141 2.02 6.81 -4.71
C VAL A 141 3.11 7.69 -5.34
N ARG A 142 2.88 8.25 -6.53
CA ARG A 142 3.81 9.21 -7.14
C ARG A 142 3.96 10.46 -6.29
N ALA A 143 2.84 11.06 -5.88
CA ALA A 143 2.85 12.19 -4.95
C ALA A 143 3.53 11.77 -3.62
N GLY A 144 3.21 10.58 -3.11
CA GLY A 144 3.83 10.06 -1.89
C GLY A 144 5.35 10.01 -1.95
N VAL A 145 5.93 9.50 -3.04
CA VAL A 145 7.40 9.44 -3.22
C VAL A 145 7.99 10.83 -3.42
N GLU A 146 7.43 11.62 -4.34
CA GLU A 146 8.00 12.94 -4.69
C GLU A 146 7.94 13.92 -3.51
N ASP A 147 6.83 13.98 -2.77
CA ASP A 147 6.67 14.92 -1.66
C ASP A 147 7.47 14.50 -0.42
N THR A 148 7.57 13.19 -0.15
CA THR A 148 8.44 12.67 0.91
C THR A 148 9.91 12.96 0.60
N ASN A 149 10.33 12.76 -0.65
CA ASN A 149 11.69 13.05 -1.08
C ASN A 149 11.98 14.56 -1.07
N ALA A 150 11.05 15.39 -1.55
CA ALA A 150 11.18 16.85 -1.49
C ALA A 150 11.38 17.34 -0.06
N LEU A 151 10.61 16.82 0.90
CA LEU A 151 10.74 17.14 2.31
C LEU A 151 12.10 16.72 2.87
N ALA A 152 12.58 15.53 2.52
CA ALA A 152 13.91 15.05 2.94
C ALA A 152 15.05 15.94 2.43
N LEU A 153 14.90 16.49 1.22
CA LEU A 153 15.87 17.41 0.62
C LEU A 153 15.81 18.81 1.24
N ALA A 154 14.63 19.26 1.64
CA ALA A 154 14.39 20.57 2.25
C ALA A 154 14.71 20.62 3.77
N PHE A 155 15.04 19.51 4.41
CA PHE A 155 15.21 19.39 5.87
C PHE A 155 16.09 20.49 6.48
N ASN A 156 17.28 20.74 5.94
CA ASN A 156 18.18 21.74 6.49
C ASN A 156 17.72 23.20 6.20
N GLU A 157 17.02 23.43 5.10
CA GLU A 157 16.41 24.74 4.82
C GLU A 157 15.29 25.04 5.81
N ILE A 158 14.41 24.07 6.05
CA ILE A 158 13.35 24.16 7.07
C ILE A 158 13.95 24.38 8.46
N ALA A 159 15.02 23.67 8.82
CA ALA A 159 15.70 23.86 10.09
C ALA A 159 16.24 25.30 10.24
N ALA A 160 16.91 25.82 9.22
CA ALA A 160 17.46 27.18 9.22
C ALA A 160 16.36 28.25 9.32
N GLU A 161 15.23 28.08 8.61
CA GLU A 161 14.08 28.98 8.70
C GLU A 161 13.45 29.02 10.11
N ASN A 162 13.61 27.92 10.87
CA ASN A 162 13.16 27.81 12.26
C ASN A 162 14.27 28.09 13.29
N GLY A 163 15.38 28.70 12.85
CA GLY A 163 16.44 29.17 13.74
C GLY A 163 17.48 28.10 14.13
N ARG A 164 17.47 26.98 13.44
CA ARG A 164 18.43 25.87 13.62
C ARG A 164 19.36 25.74 12.39
N ASP A 165 20.01 26.83 12.01
CA ASP A 165 21.05 26.89 10.97
C ASP A 165 22.37 26.20 11.38
N ASP A 166 22.46 25.80 12.64
CA ASP A 166 23.56 25.01 13.24
C ASP A 166 23.47 23.51 12.96
N LEU A 167 22.30 22.98 12.52
CA LEU A 167 22.14 21.55 12.29
C LEU A 167 22.97 21.07 11.10
N PRO A 168 23.76 19.98 11.27
CA PRO A 168 24.47 19.38 10.15
C PRO A 168 23.52 18.78 9.12
N VAL A 169 24.00 18.51 7.93
CA VAL A 169 23.25 17.70 6.96
C VAL A 169 23.14 16.27 7.51
N PRO A 170 21.95 15.62 7.43
CA PRO A 170 21.81 14.26 7.90
C PRO A 170 22.87 13.33 7.31
N ALA A 171 23.64 12.66 8.18
CA ALA A 171 24.66 11.70 7.77
C ALA A 171 24.04 10.46 7.10
N ARG A 172 22.84 10.11 7.51
CA ARG A 172 22.04 9.03 6.92
C ARG A 172 20.56 9.42 6.83
N LYS A 173 19.88 8.86 5.85
CA LYS A 173 18.44 8.97 5.67
C LYS A 173 17.84 7.58 5.57
N TYR A 174 16.80 7.30 6.35
CA TYR A 174 16.00 6.09 6.27
C TYR A 174 14.58 6.45 5.82
N ILE A 175 13.89 5.47 5.26
CA ILE A 175 12.47 5.62 4.96
C ILE A 175 11.69 4.46 5.58
N MET A 176 10.59 4.78 6.23
CA MET A 176 9.62 3.80 6.72
C MET A 176 8.21 4.22 6.33
N GLY A 177 7.30 3.27 6.23
CA GLY A 177 5.93 3.60 5.88
C GLY A 177 4.99 2.43 6.07
N VAL A 178 3.70 2.72 6.17
CA VAL A 178 2.64 1.74 6.44
C VAL A 178 1.65 1.67 5.27
N SER A 179 1.20 0.48 4.90
CA SER A 179 0.19 0.29 3.84
C SER A 179 0.65 0.91 2.50
N MET A 180 -0.11 1.83 1.91
CA MET A 180 0.34 2.61 0.75
C MET A 180 1.68 3.31 1.03
N GLY A 181 1.92 3.78 2.26
CA GLY A 181 3.22 4.34 2.67
C GLY A 181 4.34 3.31 2.65
N GLY A 182 4.06 2.03 2.89
CA GLY A 182 4.99 0.93 2.67
C GLY A 182 5.34 0.75 1.19
N HIS A 183 4.38 0.96 0.28
CA HIS A 183 4.64 1.05 -1.16
C HIS A 183 5.54 2.26 -1.47
N VAL A 184 5.22 3.44 -0.92
CA VAL A 184 6.05 4.64 -1.08
C VAL A 184 7.48 4.38 -0.62
N ALA A 185 7.66 3.76 0.56
CA ALA A 185 8.98 3.46 1.11
C ALA A 185 9.78 2.49 0.22
N ALA A 186 9.13 1.44 -0.29
CA ALA A 186 9.77 0.49 -1.20
C ALA A 186 10.08 1.12 -2.57
N ALA A 187 9.13 1.86 -3.15
CA ALA A 187 9.34 2.52 -4.44
C ALA A 187 10.43 3.61 -4.39
N ALA A 188 10.56 4.32 -3.25
CA ALA A 188 11.56 5.39 -3.09
C ALA A 188 13.02 4.90 -3.20
N ILE A 189 13.29 3.64 -2.88
CA ILE A 189 14.64 3.04 -2.93
C ILE A 189 14.94 2.31 -4.26
N GLU A 190 13.93 2.18 -5.14
CA GLU A 190 14.06 1.48 -6.42
C GLU A 190 15.00 2.23 -7.39
N GLN A 191 15.74 1.48 -8.19
CA GLN A 191 16.62 2.04 -9.21
C GLN A 191 15.83 2.86 -10.26
N GLU A 192 14.60 2.47 -10.60
CA GLU A 192 13.73 3.24 -11.50
C GLU A 192 13.44 4.62 -10.90
N THR A 193 13.10 4.70 -9.62
CA THR A 193 12.85 5.96 -8.91
C THR A 193 14.08 6.85 -8.90
N ARG A 194 15.26 6.29 -8.62
CA ARG A 194 16.53 7.03 -8.65
C ARG A 194 16.85 7.63 -10.03
N GLN A 195 16.35 7.02 -11.09
CA GLN A 195 16.58 7.46 -12.48
C GLN A 195 15.53 8.44 -12.98
N THR A 196 14.31 8.43 -12.44
CA THR A 196 13.17 9.11 -13.04
C THR A 196 12.44 10.07 -12.12
N ALA A 197 12.60 10.00 -10.80
CA ALA A 197 11.99 10.94 -9.88
C ALA A 197 12.54 12.37 -10.10
N ASN A 198 11.68 13.35 -9.87
CA ASN A 198 12.10 14.77 -9.86
C ASN A 198 12.88 15.08 -8.57
N ASN A 199 12.51 14.46 -7.45
CA ASN A 199 13.19 14.57 -6.17
C ASN A 199 13.86 13.24 -5.84
N VAL A 200 15.19 13.18 -5.90
CA VAL A 200 15.97 11.97 -5.67
C VAL A 200 16.64 12.03 -4.32
N VAL A 201 16.38 11.04 -3.46
CA VAL A 201 17.01 10.87 -2.15
C VAL A 201 17.77 9.55 -2.11
N GLU A 202 19.02 9.60 -1.66
CA GLU A 202 19.82 8.41 -1.39
C GLU A 202 19.49 7.92 0.03
N TYR A 203 18.54 6.98 0.13
CA TYR A 203 18.25 6.29 1.38
C TYR A 203 19.27 5.20 1.64
N GLN A 204 19.62 4.97 2.91
CA GLN A 204 20.56 3.93 3.34
C GLN A 204 19.86 2.70 3.90
N GLY A 205 18.55 2.76 4.13
CA GLY A 205 17.73 1.66 4.57
C GLY A 205 16.25 1.96 4.48
N ALA A 206 15.42 0.91 4.38
CA ALA A 206 13.97 1.03 4.33
C ALA A 206 13.28 0.00 5.25
N ALA A 207 12.18 0.43 5.89
CA ALA A 207 11.34 -0.41 6.73
C ALA A 207 9.87 -0.28 6.31
N PRO A 208 9.41 -0.96 5.24
CA PRO A 208 8.01 -0.99 4.84
C PRO A 208 7.20 -1.96 5.71
N PHE A 209 6.06 -1.49 6.24
CA PHE A 209 5.11 -2.26 7.04
C PHE A 209 3.81 -2.46 6.26
N CYS A 210 3.29 -3.69 6.20
CA CYS A 210 2.06 -4.02 5.48
C CYS A 210 1.97 -3.37 4.07
N GLY A 211 3.12 -3.16 3.44
CA GLY A 211 3.24 -2.42 2.19
C GLY A 211 2.66 -3.15 0.99
N VAL A 212 2.18 -2.38 0.01
CA VAL A 212 1.73 -2.90 -1.29
C VAL A 212 2.96 -3.21 -2.15
N MET A 213 3.67 -4.29 -1.78
CA MET A 213 4.96 -4.68 -2.38
C MET A 213 4.82 -5.27 -3.79
N GLY A 214 3.60 -5.48 -4.25
CA GLY A 214 3.27 -5.93 -5.60
C GLY A 214 2.85 -4.80 -6.54
N ASP A 215 2.85 -3.53 -6.10
CA ASP A 215 2.33 -2.38 -6.84
C ASP A 215 0.93 -2.65 -7.47
N THR A 216 0.79 -2.65 -8.80
CA THR A 216 -0.48 -2.90 -9.50
C THR A 216 -1.03 -4.32 -9.33
N GLU A 217 -0.23 -5.29 -8.88
CA GLU A 217 -0.70 -6.66 -8.58
C GLU A 217 -1.75 -6.71 -7.46
N LEU A 218 -1.78 -5.73 -6.56
CA LEU A 218 -2.86 -5.61 -5.59
C LEU A 218 -4.23 -5.46 -6.28
N PHE A 219 -4.30 -4.63 -7.31
CA PHE A 219 -5.56 -4.39 -8.04
C PHE A 219 -5.92 -5.57 -8.92
N ASN A 220 -4.93 -6.27 -9.49
CA ASN A 220 -5.14 -7.55 -10.18
C ASN A 220 -5.76 -8.59 -9.23
N TYR A 221 -5.30 -8.65 -7.99
CA TYR A 221 -5.85 -9.53 -6.96
C TYR A 221 -7.30 -9.18 -6.63
N PHE A 222 -7.66 -7.90 -6.46
CA PHE A 222 -9.04 -7.49 -6.21
C PHE A 222 -9.97 -7.89 -7.36
N LEU A 223 -9.52 -7.72 -8.60
CA LEU A 223 -10.28 -8.17 -9.76
C LEU A 223 -10.40 -9.70 -9.80
N ALA A 224 -9.31 -10.42 -9.59
CA ALA A 224 -9.31 -11.88 -9.59
C ALA A 224 -10.24 -12.46 -8.52
N TYR A 225 -10.25 -11.88 -7.32
CA TYR A 225 -11.20 -12.22 -6.27
C TYR A 225 -12.65 -12.10 -6.76
N ASN A 226 -13.01 -10.95 -7.33
CA ASN A 226 -14.37 -10.69 -7.79
C ASN A 226 -14.78 -11.56 -8.99
N LEU A 227 -13.87 -11.80 -9.95
CA LEU A 227 -14.13 -12.69 -11.08
C LEU A 227 -14.36 -14.14 -10.63
N ALA A 228 -13.54 -14.64 -9.70
CA ALA A 228 -13.73 -15.97 -9.14
C ALA A 228 -15.06 -16.12 -8.38
N ALA A 229 -15.40 -15.10 -7.58
CA ALA A 229 -16.67 -15.07 -6.85
C ALA A 229 -17.87 -15.11 -7.80
N MET A 230 -17.88 -14.28 -8.84
CA MET A 230 -18.95 -14.26 -9.86
C MET A 230 -19.03 -15.58 -10.63
N GLU A 231 -17.89 -16.15 -11.02
CA GLU A 231 -17.85 -17.40 -11.79
C GLU A 231 -18.38 -18.58 -10.98
N ILE A 232 -17.91 -18.74 -9.73
CA ILE A 232 -18.34 -19.83 -8.85
C ILE A 232 -19.81 -19.66 -8.43
N ALA A 233 -20.25 -18.44 -8.19
CA ALA A 233 -21.66 -18.15 -7.89
C ALA A 233 -22.60 -18.30 -9.11
N GLY A 234 -22.07 -18.48 -10.34
CA GLY A 234 -22.86 -18.58 -11.56
C GLY A 234 -23.59 -17.29 -11.96
N VAL A 235 -23.11 -16.15 -11.50
CA VAL A 235 -23.74 -14.84 -11.76
C VAL A 235 -23.42 -14.30 -13.16
N GLY A 236 -22.34 -14.78 -13.76
CA GLY A 236 -21.80 -14.31 -15.05
C GLY A 236 -20.84 -13.14 -14.88
N ALA A 237 -19.58 -13.40 -15.22
CA ALA A 237 -18.52 -12.40 -15.08
C ALA A 237 -18.66 -11.26 -16.08
N ALA A 238 -18.48 -10.03 -15.61
CA ALA A 238 -18.41 -8.81 -16.42
C ALA A 238 -17.27 -7.91 -15.92
N PHE A 239 -16.69 -7.14 -16.83
CA PHE A 239 -15.71 -6.12 -16.49
C PHE A 239 -15.76 -4.96 -17.49
N PRO A 240 -15.76 -3.70 -17.01
CA PRO A 240 -16.04 -3.33 -15.62
C PRO A 240 -17.51 -3.57 -15.25
N VAL A 241 -17.81 -3.75 -13.98
CA VAL A 241 -19.18 -3.80 -13.47
C VAL A 241 -19.66 -2.38 -13.22
N ALA A 242 -20.86 -2.03 -13.69
CA ALA A 242 -21.41 -0.72 -13.40
C ALA A 242 -21.65 -0.54 -11.88
N PRO A 243 -21.32 0.61 -11.28
CA PRO A 243 -21.51 0.84 -9.85
C PRO A 243 -22.93 0.55 -9.34
N ASP A 244 -23.94 0.89 -10.14
CA ASP A 244 -25.36 0.66 -9.81
C ASP A 244 -25.73 -0.84 -9.77
N ASP A 245 -25.01 -1.69 -10.49
CA ASP A 245 -25.24 -3.13 -10.54
C ASP A 245 -24.48 -3.90 -9.44
N ALA A 246 -23.40 -3.32 -8.90
CA ALA A 246 -22.48 -3.99 -8.00
C ALA A 246 -23.16 -4.54 -6.74
N ALA A 247 -24.05 -3.78 -6.11
CA ALA A 247 -24.77 -4.21 -4.91
C ALA A 247 -25.65 -5.45 -5.18
N GLY A 248 -26.33 -5.48 -6.34
CA GLY A 248 -27.15 -6.61 -6.75
C GLY A 248 -26.35 -7.86 -7.06
N ILE A 249 -25.19 -7.71 -7.68
CA ILE A 249 -24.26 -8.81 -7.97
C ILE A 249 -23.67 -9.36 -6.66
N ASN A 250 -23.21 -8.49 -5.75
CA ASN A 250 -22.71 -8.91 -4.44
C ASN A 250 -23.75 -9.67 -3.63
N SER A 251 -25.03 -9.25 -3.66
CA SER A 251 -26.12 -10.00 -3.02
C SER A 251 -26.24 -11.42 -3.58
N GLN A 252 -26.21 -11.56 -4.91
CA GLN A 252 -26.30 -12.88 -5.56
C GLN A 252 -25.09 -13.76 -5.23
N ILE A 253 -23.87 -13.19 -5.16
CA ILE A 253 -22.65 -13.90 -4.76
C ILE A 253 -22.80 -14.40 -3.31
N ARG A 254 -23.25 -13.53 -2.40
CA ARG A 254 -23.45 -13.91 -0.98
C ARG A 254 -24.47 -15.00 -0.81
N GLU A 255 -25.63 -14.90 -1.48
CA GLU A 255 -26.68 -15.92 -1.47
C GLU A 255 -26.21 -17.27 -2.03
N ALA A 256 -25.31 -17.27 -3.03
CA ALA A 256 -24.81 -18.49 -3.64
C ALA A 256 -23.71 -19.17 -2.82
N LEU A 257 -22.83 -18.42 -2.18
CA LEU A 257 -21.59 -18.96 -1.59
C LEU A 257 -21.62 -19.06 -0.05
N TRP A 258 -22.60 -18.46 0.63
CA TRP A 258 -22.78 -18.51 2.09
C TRP A 258 -24.17 -18.99 2.46
N ASP A 259 -24.33 -19.57 3.64
CA ASP A 259 -25.62 -19.83 4.24
C ASP A 259 -26.18 -18.57 4.92
N ASP A 260 -25.31 -17.80 5.59
CA ASP A 260 -25.63 -16.52 6.24
C ASP A 260 -24.37 -15.64 6.30
N PHE A 261 -24.22 -14.82 5.26
CA PHE A 261 -23.06 -13.92 5.14
C PHE A 261 -23.03 -12.83 6.23
N ASP A 262 -24.20 -12.31 6.60
CA ASP A 262 -24.30 -11.17 7.51
C ASP A 262 -24.00 -11.58 8.97
N GLU A 263 -24.30 -12.84 9.34
CA GLU A 263 -24.02 -13.36 10.66
C GLU A 263 -22.60 -13.95 10.76
N ASP A 264 -22.16 -14.68 9.74
CA ASP A 264 -20.84 -15.35 9.72
C ASP A 264 -20.21 -15.34 8.32
N PRO A 265 -19.53 -14.25 7.93
CA PRO A 265 -18.82 -14.18 6.65
C PRO A 265 -17.62 -15.13 6.56
N GLY A 266 -17.17 -15.72 7.66
CA GLY A 266 -16.07 -16.68 7.71
C GLY A 266 -16.45 -18.09 7.29
N THR A 267 -17.74 -18.45 7.36
CA THR A 267 -18.23 -19.79 7.04
C THR A 267 -19.03 -19.80 5.74
N VAL A 268 -18.46 -20.39 4.72
CA VAL A 268 -19.09 -20.59 3.40
C VAL A 268 -19.91 -21.87 3.37
N ASN A 269 -20.90 -21.95 2.48
CA ASN A 269 -21.61 -23.19 2.17
C ASN A 269 -20.78 -24.14 1.29
N ALA A 270 -21.36 -25.26 0.83
CA ALA A 270 -20.65 -26.26 0.02
C ALA A 270 -20.15 -25.72 -1.32
N GLU A 271 -20.90 -24.84 -1.97
CA GLU A 271 -20.53 -24.17 -3.23
C GLU A 271 -19.44 -23.13 -3.00
N GLY A 272 -19.46 -22.44 -1.86
CA GLY A 272 -18.46 -21.44 -1.47
C GLY A 272 -17.09 -22.04 -1.06
N GLN A 273 -17.02 -23.34 -0.79
CA GLN A 273 -15.76 -23.97 -0.36
C GLN A 273 -14.63 -23.81 -1.40
N LEU A 274 -14.94 -24.01 -2.67
CA LEU A 274 -13.96 -23.79 -3.75
C LEU A 274 -13.52 -22.32 -3.81
N PHE A 275 -14.44 -21.37 -3.59
CA PHE A 275 -14.10 -19.95 -3.55
C PHE A 275 -13.10 -19.64 -2.44
N LYS A 276 -13.34 -20.15 -1.24
CA LYS A 276 -12.43 -19.99 -0.09
C LYS A 276 -11.05 -20.56 -0.38
N GLU A 277 -10.94 -21.75 -1.01
CA GLU A 277 -9.69 -22.38 -1.41
C GLU A 277 -8.94 -21.57 -2.49
N VAL A 278 -9.68 -21.05 -3.47
CA VAL A 278 -9.13 -20.18 -4.53
C VAL A 278 -8.58 -18.89 -3.91
N LEU A 279 -9.30 -18.25 -3.00
CA LEU A 279 -8.84 -17.04 -2.33
C LEU A 279 -7.58 -17.31 -1.49
N MET A 280 -7.50 -18.46 -0.82
CA MET A 280 -6.31 -18.88 -0.10
C MET A 280 -5.08 -18.85 -1.01
N ASN A 281 -5.18 -19.47 -2.18
CA ASN A 281 -4.08 -19.52 -3.12
C ASN A 281 -3.75 -18.15 -3.75
N LEU A 282 -4.76 -17.36 -4.09
CA LEU A 282 -4.57 -15.99 -4.60
C LEU A 282 -3.87 -15.07 -3.59
N SER A 283 -4.16 -15.25 -2.30
CA SER A 283 -3.67 -14.37 -1.24
C SER A 283 -2.32 -14.77 -0.63
N GLY A 284 -1.71 -15.88 -1.07
CA GLY A 284 -0.37 -16.29 -0.62
C GLY A 284 -0.23 -17.73 -0.13
N GLY A 285 -1.28 -18.53 -0.24
CA GLY A 285 -1.30 -19.94 0.15
C GLY A 285 -1.82 -20.17 1.58
N ASP A 286 -1.86 -21.45 1.97
CA ASP A 286 -2.21 -21.87 3.33
C ASP A 286 -1.21 -21.28 4.34
N ARG A 287 -1.73 -20.73 5.43
CA ARG A 287 -0.91 -20.09 6.48
C ARG A 287 -1.69 -19.81 7.74
N PRO A 288 -1.04 -19.74 8.91
CA PRO A 288 -1.68 -19.25 10.13
C PRO A 288 -2.31 -17.87 9.92
N GLY A 289 -3.56 -17.69 10.34
CA GLY A 289 -4.32 -16.45 10.20
C GLY A 289 -5.19 -16.37 8.94
N TYR A 290 -5.00 -17.24 7.90
CA TYR A 290 -5.85 -17.22 6.72
C TYR A 290 -7.33 -17.46 7.05
N GLU A 291 -7.64 -18.49 7.81
CA GLU A 291 -9.02 -18.86 8.19
C GLU A 291 -9.74 -17.71 8.92
N GLN A 292 -9.03 -17.06 9.84
CA GLN A 292 -9.56 -15.93 10.59
C GLN A 292 -9.72 -14.67 9.71
N GLY A 293 -8.70 -14.36 8.90
CA GLY A 293 -8.74 -13.24 7.97
C GLY A 293 -9.79 -13.41 6.88
N PHE A 294 -10.11 -14.66 6.47
CA PHE A 294 -11.11 -14.89 5.45
C PHE A 294 -12.45 -14.22 5.79
N GLY A 295 -12.97 -14.41 7.00
CA GLY A 295 -14.24 -13.79 7.41
C GLY A 295 -14.15 -12.26 7.55
N GLU A 296 -13.02 -11.75 8.01
CA GLU A 296 -12.85 -10.31 8.27
C GLU A 296 -12.90 -9.45 7.01
N TRP A 297 -12.38 -9.94 5.88
CA TRP A 297 -12.13 -9.12 4.69
C TRP A 297 -13.15 -9.22 3.57
N GLN A 298 -14.17 -10.10 3.67
CA GLN A 298 -15.12 -10.34 2.56
C GLN A 298 -15.89 -9.07 2.14
N GLU A 299 -16.38 -8.29 3.10
CA GLU A 299 -17.12 -7.05 2.77
C GLU A 299 -16.22 -6.02 2.07
N VAL A 300 -14.97 -5.90 2.49
CA VAL A 300 -14.00 -4.94 1.91
C VAL A 300 -13.65 -5.35 0.48
N LEU A 301 -13.35 -6.63 0.25
CA LEU A 301 -12.96 -7.12 -1.08
C LEU A 301 -14.07 -6.99 -2.10
N GLN A 302 -15.35 -7.19 -1.69
CA GLN A 302 -16.51 -7.03 -2.56
C GLN A 302 -16.78 -5.57 -2.97
N GLN A 303 -16.25 -4.58 -2.22
CA GLN A 303 -16.38 -3.17 -2.59
C GLN A 303 -15.58 -2.81 -3.85
N TYR A 304 -14.60 -3.63 -4.23
CA TYR A 304 -13.79 -3.44 -5.43
C TYR A 304 -14.42 -4.03 -6.70
N LEU A 305 -15.61 -4.64 -6.61
CA LEU A 305 -16.32 -5.19 -7.76
C LEU A 305 -16.54 -4.18 -8.90
N PRO A 306 -16.92 -2.90 -8.63
CA PRO A 306 -17.10 -1.91 -9.69
C PRO A 306 -15.81 -1.22 -10.17
N ALA A 307 -14.64 -1.67 -9.71
CA ALA A 307 -13.37 -1.07 -10.15
C ALA A 307 -13.17 -1.25 -11.67
N ASP A 308 -12.77 -0.18 -12.34
CA ASP A 308 -12.59 -0.13 -13.80
C ASP A 308 -11.12 -0.20 -14.25
N GLY A 309 -10.20 -0.37 -13.30
CA GLY A 309 -8.76 -0.44 -13.54
C GLY A 309 -8.04 0.91 -13.65
N THR A 310 -8.75 2.03 -13.48
CA THR A 310 -8.11 3.36 -13.42
C THR A 310 -7.55 3.70 -12.04
N VAL A 311 -7.75 2.80 -11.05
CA VAL A 311 -7.32 2.99 -9.66
C VAL A 311 -7.83 4.34 -9.11
N ASN A 312 -9.15 4.50 -9.06
CA ASN A 312 -9.83 5.72 -8.59
C ASN A 312 -9.41 6.99 -9.38
N GLY A 313 -9.15 6.85 -10.67
CA GLY A 313 -8.78 7.97 -11.52
C GLY A 313 -7.33 8.42 -11.44
N ILE A 314 -6.47 7.66 -10.74
CA ILE A 314 -5.02 7.86 -10.73
C ILE A 314 -4.40 7.56 -12.11
N LEU A 315 -5.00 6.62 -12.84
CA LEU A 315 -4.63 6.27 -14.22
C LEU A 315 -5.72 6.72 -15.19
N ASN A 316 -5.33 6.95 -16.44
CA ASN A 316 -6.26 7.33 -17.53
C ASN A 316 -6.91 6.13 -18.22
N SER A 317 -6.46 4.92 -17.92
CA SER A 317 -6.92 3.69 -18.57
C SER A 317 -6.72 2.49 -17.65
N ASN A 318 -7.34 1.38 -18.02
CA ASN A 318 -7.30 0.14 -17.25
C ASN A 318 -5.88 -0.43 -17.13
N VAL A 319 -5.42 -0.66 -15.90
CA VAL A 319 -4.11 -1.29 -15.61
C VAL A 319 -4.22 -2.75 -15.23
N LEU A 320 -5.43 -3.26 -15.02
CA LEU A 320 -5.67 -4.60 -14.48
C LEU A 320 -5.32 -5.69 -15.50
N ASP A 321 -4.63 -6.72 -15.02
CA ASP A 321 -4.21 -7.87 -15.80
C ASP A 321 -4.46 -9.18 -15.04
N THR A 322 -5.39 -10.00 -15.52
CA THR A 322 -5.64 -11.33 -14.97
C THR A 322 -5.12 -12.46 -15.86
N SER A 323 -4.43 -12.13 -16.95
CA SER A 323 -3.98 -13.12 -17.96
C SER A 323 -2.97 -14.13 -17.44
N ALA A 324 -2.19 -13.79 -16.42
CA ALA A 324 -1.21 -14.67 -15.80
C ALA A 324 -1.74 -15.39 -14.54
N ILE A 325 -2.98 -15.11 -14.13
CA ILE A 325 -3.56 -15.70 -12.92
C ILE A 325 -4.06 -17.11 -13.20
N THR A 326 -3.66 -18.06 -12.36
CA THR A 326 -4.22 -19.42 -12.33
C THR A 326 -4.95 -19.60 -11.02
N TYR A 327 -6.24 -19.83 -11.08
CA TYR A 327 -7.09 -20.14 -9.93
C TYR A 327 -6.90 -21.60 -9.53
N ARG A 328 -6.64 -21.87 -8.25
CA ARG A 328 -6.29 -23.20 -7.74
C ARG A 328 -7.17 -23.59 -6.57
N ASP A 329 -7.49 -24.89 -6.46
CA ASP A 329 -8.15 -25.47 -5.29
C ASP A 329 -7.17 -25.70 -4.12
N ALA A 330 -7.64 -26.32 -3.03
CA ALA A 330 -6.83 -26.59 -1.84
C ALA A 330 -5.64 -27.54 -2.10
N ASN A 331 -5.68 -28.36 -3.14
CA ASN A 331 -4.60 -29.25 -3.52
C ASN A 331 -3.55 -28.57 -4.41
N GLY A 332 -3.81 -27.31 -4.80
CA GLY A 332 -3.02 -26.58 -5.77
C GLY A 332 -3.32 -26.96 -7.23
N ASP A 333 -4.35 -27.78 -7.46
CA ASP A 333 -4.79 -28.13 -8.81
C ASP A 333 -5.57 -26.95 -9.45
N PRO A 334 -5.46 -26.76 -10.79
CA PRO A 334 -6.23 -25.70 -11.46
C PRO A 334 -7.73 -25.92 -11.29
N ALA A 335 -8.45 -24.86 -10.84
CA ALA A 335 -9.90 -24.85 -10.74
C ALA A 335 -10.54 -25.07 -12.12
N TYR A 336 -11.72 -25.71 -12.16
CA TYR A 336 -12.39 -26.14 -13.39
C TYR A 336 -12.71 -25.01 -14.37
N PHE A 337 -12.78 -23.80 -13.89
CA PHE A 337 -13.18 -22.61 -14.67
C PHE A 337 -12.01 -21.82 -15.28
N ASN A 338 -10.75 -22.24 -15.07
CA ASN A 338 -9.60 -21.49 -15.61
C ASN A 338 -9.66 -21.27 -17.13
N ASP A 339 -10.23 -22.23 -17.87
CA ASP A 339 -10.37 -22.14 -19.34
C ASP A 339 -11.54 -21.27 -19.80
N THR A 340 -12.46 -20.91 -18.91
CA THR A 340 -13.71 -20.21 -19.22
C THR A 340 -13.89 -18.87 -18.55
N ILE A 341 -13.16 -18.60 -17.47
CA ILE A 341 -13.26 -17.34 -16.72
C ILE A 341 -12.86 -16.14 -17.60
N LEU A 342 -13.50 -15.02 -17.37
CA LEU A 342 -13.18 -13.77 -18.04
C LEU A 342 -11.72 -13.38 -17.77
N ILE A 343 -10.93 -13.19 -18.84
CA ILE A 343 -9.59 -12.64 -18.77
C ILE A 343 -9.65 -11.14 -19.10
N VAL A 344 -9.11 -10.33 -18.21
CA VAL A 344 -8.95 -8.88 -18.42
C VAL A 344 -7.47 -8.61 -18.68
N THR A 345 -7.20 -7.76 -19.66
CA THR A 345 -5.84 -7.33 -19.98
C THR A 345 -5.74 -5.81 -19.89
N PRO A 346 -4.57 -5.27 -19.52
CA PRO A 346 -4.41 -3.83 -19.39
C PRO A 346 -4.45 -3.13 -20.74
N ASP A 347 -4.88 -1.88 -20.73
CA ASP A 347 -4.75 -1.02 -21.89
C ASP A 347 -3.28 -0.74 -22.19
N PRO A 348 -2.92 -0.57 -23.47
CA PRO A 348 -1.53 -0.28 -23.83
C PRO A 348 -1.00 0.99 -23.13
N GLY A 349 0.04 0.84 -22.35
CA GLY A 349 0.71 1.94 -21.66
C GLY A 349 -0.03 2.53 -20.47
N ALA A 350 -1.01 1.82 -19.86
CA ALA A 350 -1.81 2.30 -18.74
C ALA A 350 -0.97 2.87 -17.58
N ASN A 351 0.16 2.24 -17.24
CA ASN A 351 1.10 2.74 -16.22
C ASN A 351 2.52 2.84 -16.83
N ARG A 352 2.63 3.52 -17.98
CA ARG A 352 3.90 3.65 -18.72
C ARG A 352 4.93 4.49 -17.97
N GLN A 353 6.20 4.28 -18.31
CA GLN A 353 7.27 5.20 -17.96
C GLN A 353 6.96 6.58 -18.50
N ARG A 354 7.20 7.62 -17.70
CA ARG A 354 6.90 8.99 -18.05
C ARG A 354 8.19 9.79 -18.33
N ASP A 355 8.05 10.82 -19.14
CA ASP A 355 9.16 11.75 -19.43
C ASP A 355 9.25 12.88 -18.38
N ASP A 356 8.17 13.08 -17.59
CA ASP A 356 8.04 14.14 -16.60
C ASP A 356 8.26 13.66 -15.14
N GLY A 357 8.87 12.52 -14.95
CA GLY A 357 9.14 11.95 -13.63
C GLY A 357 8.67 10.50 -13.49
N LEU A 358 8.28 10.12 -12.29
CA LEU A 358 7.80 8.78 -11.95
C LEU A 358 6.54 8.39 -12.74
N ARG A 359 6.32 7.09 -12.87
CA ARG A 359 5.01 6.53 -13.26
C ARG A 359 3.93 7.04 -12.30
N TRP A 360 2.68 6.97 -12.72
CA TRP A 360 1.57 7.32 -11.84
C TRP A 360 1.47 6.37 -10.63
N ILE A 361 1.69 5.07 -10.86
CA ILE A 361 1.89 4.10 -9.79
C ILE A 361 3.34 3.60 -9.90
N PRO A 362 4.29 4.14 -9.13
CA PRO A 362 5.68 3.69 -9.11
C PRO A 362 5.77 2.20 -8.85
N ARG A 363 6.65 1.52 -9.55
CA ARG A 363 6.82 0.08 -9.39
C ARG A 363 7.73 -0.26 -8.23
N VAL A 364 7.43 -1.39 -7.61
CA VAL A 364 8.31 -2.10 -6.70
C VAL A 364 8.93 -3.25 -7.49
N ASN A 365 9.97 -2.92 -8.25
CA ASN A 365 10.61 -3.86 -9.17
C ASN A 365 11.52 -4.87 -8.46
N GLY A 366 11.91 -4.60 -7.20
CA GLY A 366 12.91 -5.37 -6.49
C GLY A 366 14.35 -5.07 -6.94
N ASP A 367 14.59 -3.89 -7.54
CA ASP A 367 15.93 -3.46 -7.99
C ASP A 367 16.46 -2.35 -7.07
N PHE A 368 17.07 -2.76 -5.98
CA PHE A 368 17.64 -1.87 -4.94
C PHE A 368 18.92 -2.47 -4.35
N SER A 369 19.68 -1.64 -3.62
CA SER A 369 20.99 -2.04 -3.06
C SER A 369 21.20 -1.54 -1.63
N VAL A 370 20.11 -1.37 -0.87
CA VAL A 370 20.13 -0.94 0.52
C VAL A 370 19.38 -1.93 1.40
N PRO A 371 19.74 -2.10 2.69
CA PRO A 371 19.02 -2.95 3.62
C PRO A 371 17.53 -2.63 3.69
N VAL A 372 16.69 -3.64 3.55
CA VAL A 372 15.23 -3.57 3.66
C VAL A 372 14.73 -4.62 4.64
N VAL A 373 14.00 -4.21 5.67
CA VAL A 373 13.25 -5.11 6.53
C VAL A 373 11.76 -4.85 6.32
N SER A 374 11.10 -5.75 5.57
CA SER A 374 9.68 -5.67 5.24
C SER A 374 8.87 -6.56 6.18
N THR A 375 7.83 -6.01 6.81
CA THR A 375 7.02 -6.74 7.79
C THR A 375 5.56 -6.79 7.34
N HIS A 376 4.90 -7.95 7.47
CA HIS A 376 3.53 -8.15 6.99
C HIS A 376 2.73 -9.07 7.90
N THR A 377 1.41 -8.82 8.04
CA THR A 377 0.51 -9.68 8.81
C THR A 377 0.04 -10.87 7.98
N THR A 378 -0.03 -12.05 8.59
CA THR A 378 -0.32 -13.30 7.86
C THR A 378 -1.78 -13.42 7.43
N GLY A 379 -2.71 -12.82 8.16
CA GLY A 379 -4.15 -12.91 7.89
C GLY A 379 -4.72 -11.72 7.12
N ASP A 380 -3.89 -10.77 6.71
CA ASP A 380 -4.30 -9.65 5.86
C ASP A 380 -4.71 -10.15 4.46
N LEU A 381 -5.98 -9.96 4.11
CA LEU A 381 -6.51 -10.22 2.77
C LEU A 381 -6.87 -8.93 2.02
N PHE A 382 -6.72 -7.77 2.65
CA PHE A 382 -6.84 -6.50 1.94
C PHE A 382 -5.58 -6.19 1.13
N VAL A 383 -4.42 -6.17 1.78
CA VAL A 383 -3.13 -6.24 1.10
C VAL A 383 -2.58 -7.65 1.32
N PRO A 384 -2.83 -8.60 0.40
CA PRO A 384 -2.64 -10.01 0.70
C PRO A 384 -1.16 -10.35 0.90
N PHE A 385 -0.89 -11.35 1.75
CA PHE A 385 0.46 -11.83 2.01
C PHE A 385 1.24 -12.18 0.72
N LYS A 386 0.54 -12.49 -0.36
CA LYS A 386 1.09 -12.71 -1.70
C LYS A 386 2.03 -11.59 -2.17
N VAL A 387 1.80 -10.34 -1.78
CA VAL A 387 2.64 -9.21 -2.21
C VAL A 387 4.07 -9.34 -1.67
N GLN A 388 4.27 -9.98 -0.52
CA GLN A 388 5.60 -10.28 0.03
C GLN A 388 6.34 -11.33 -0.81
N GLN A 389 5.63 -12.35 -1.30
CA GLN A 389 6.18 -13.37 -2.20
C GLN A 389 6.58 -12.77 -3.55
N ILE A 390 5.75 -11.86 -4.08
CA ILE A 390 6.04 -11.11 -5.31
C ILE A 390 7.30 -10.25 -5.14
N TYR A 391 7.42 -9.55 -4.03
CA TYR A 391 8.57 -8.70 -3.75
C TYR A 391 9.86 -9.52 -3.66
N HIS A 392 9.82 -10.64 -2.92
CA HIS A 392 10.96 -11.55 -2.85
C HIS A 392 11.38 -12.05 -4.24
N GLN A 393 10.42 -12.52 -5.04
CA GLN A 393 10.70 -13.03 -6.39
C GLN A 393 11.35 -11.96 -7.27
N ARG A 394 10.80 -10.73 -7.25
CA ARG A 394 11.35 -9.59 -8.01
C ARG A 394 12.76 -9.23 -7.53
N ALA A 395 12.99 -9.20 -6.21
CA ALA A 395 14.31 -8.95 -5.65
C ALA A 395 15.32 -10.01 -6.05
N ALA A 396 14.93 -11.29 -6.02
CA ALA A 396 15.78 -12.40 -6.47
C ALA A 396 16.09 -12.31 -7.97
N ASP A 397 15.11 -11.98 -8.81
CA ASP A 397 15.28 -11.84 -10.26
C ASP A 397 16.25 -10.67 -10.61
N ASN A 398 16.33 -9.65 -9.76
CA ASN A 398 17.24 -8.52 -9.91
C ASN A 398 18.55 -8.66 -9.11
N GLY A 399 18.70 -9.71 -8.30
CA GLY A 399 19.89 -9.92 -7.47
C GLY A 399 19.96 -9.00 -6.25
N SER A 400 18.83 -8.46 -5.80
CA SER A 400 18.68 -7.61 -4.62
C SER A 400 18.22 -8.37 -3.38
N ASP A 401 17.94 -9.67 -3.49
CA ASP A 401 17.47 -10.53 -2.38
C ASP A 401 18.44 -10.55 -1.19
N ALA A 402 19.74 -10.35 -1.43
CA ALA A 402 20.74 -10.20 -0.37
C ALA A 402 20.55 -8.95 0.51
N TYR A 403 19.73 -8.00 0.07
CA TYR A 403 19.38 -6.77 0.79
C TYR A 403 17.95 -6.79 1.33
N LEU A 404 17.22 -7.90 1.21
CA LEU A 404 15.83 -8.04 1.63
C LEU A 404 15.69 -9.05 2.76
N VAL A 405 15.16 -8.61 3.88
CA VAL A 405 14.68 -9.45 4.96
C VAL A 405 13.18 -9.23 5.11
N GLN A 406 12.41 -10.31 5.22
CA GLN A 406 10.96 -10.27 5.36
C GLN A 406 10.54 -10.94 6.66
N ARG A 407 9.59 -10.35 7.38
CA ARG A 407 9.06 -10.85 8.65
C ARG A 407 7.55 -10.98 8.59
N ALA A 408 7.05 -12.11 9.06
CA ALA A 408 5.64 -12.39 9.15
C ALA A 408 5.16 -12.19 10.61
N ILE A 409 4.02 -11.51 10.77
CA ILE A 409 3.38 -11.28 12.06
C ILE A 409 2.00 -11.94 12.03
N ARG A 410 1.66 -12.65 13.09
CA ARG A 410 0.40 -13.42 13.21
C ARG A 410 -0.72 -12.52 13.68
N ALA A 411 -1.33 -11.80 12.76
CA ALA A 411 -2.51 -10.98 12.96
C ALA A 411 -3.38 -11.03 11.69
N THR A 412 -4.68 -10.76 11.80
CA THR A 412 -5.62 -10.75 10.70
C THR A 412 -5.83 -9.37 10.11
N GLY A 413 -5.69 -8.34 10.93
CA GLY A 413 -5.91 -6.95 10.52
C GLY A 413 -4.83 -6.42 9.59
N HIS A 414 -5.22 -5.51 8.72
CA HIS A 414 -4.27 -4.76 7.88
C HIS A 414 -3.44 -3.82 8.74
N CYS A 415 -2.11 -3.99 8.72
CA CYS A 415 -1.17 -3.22 9.54
C CYS A 415 -1.38 -3.39 11.06
N ASP A 416 -1.95 -4.48 11.49
CA ASP A 416 -2.21 -4.78 12.90
C ASP A 416 -0.94 -5.29 13.59
N PHE A 417 -0.01 -4.36 13.79
CA PHE A 417 1.25 -4.57 14.50
C PHE A 417 1.22 -3.86 15.84
N THR A 418 1.82 -4.45 16.84
CA THR A 418 2.20 -3.74 18.06
C THR A 418 3.29 -2.71 17.76
N ASP A 419 3.44 -1.70 18.62
CA ASP A 419 4.55 -0.76 18.48
C ASP A 419 5.90 -1.46 18.64
N GLN A 420 5.97 -2.50 19.50
CA GLN A 420 7.20 -3.28 19.68
C GLN A 420 7.61 -4.02 18.41
N GLU A 421 6.69 -4.64 17.68
CA GLU A 421 6.96 -5.32 16.41
C GLU A 421 7.50 -4.35 15.34
N LYS A 422 6.95 -3.12 15.29
CA LYS A 422 7.46 -2.06 14.41
C LYS A 422 8.84 -1.59 14.83
N ILE A 423 9.06 -1.38 16.13
CA ILE A 423 10.36 -1.01 16.70
C ILE A 423 11.41 -2.08 16.38
N ASP A 424 11.10 -3.35 16.62
CA ASP A 424 12.03 -4.45 16.39
C ASP A 424 12.43 -4.60 14.90
N ALA A 425 11.49 -4.33 13.99
CA ALA A 425 11.77 -4.37 12.57
C ALA A 425 12.62 -3.17 12.12
N PHE A 426 12.28 -1.96 12.58
CA PHE A 426 13.05 -0.75 12.29
C PHE A 426 14.46 -0.81 12.89
N ALA A 427 14.58 -1.23 14.15
CA ALA A 427 15.87 -1.40 14.83
C ALA A 427 16.76 -2.44 14.13
N ALA A 428 16.17 -3.53 13.65
CA ALA A 428 16.90 -4.54 12.89
C ALA A 428 17.42 -4.00 11.55
N MET A 429 16.64 -3.17 10.84
CA MET A 429 17.09 -2.48 9.62
C MET A 429 18.21 -1.51 9.95
N HIS A 430 18.08 -0.69 11.00
CA HIS A 430 19.10 0.26 11.42
C HIS A 430 20.41 -0.45 11.80
N ALA A 431 20.35 -1.49 12.63
CA ALA A 431 21.52 -2.28 13.00
C ALA A 431 22.21 -2.92 11.78
N TRP A 432 21.42 -3.39 10.81
CA TRP A 432 21.97 -3.94 9.56
C TRP A 432 22.74 -2.88 8.77
N VAL A 433 22.20 -1.67 8.63
CA VAL A 433 22.92 -0.55 7.98
C VAL A 433 24.19 -0.18 8.73
N ASP A 434 24.16 -0.17 10.06
CA ASP A 434 25.27 0.30 10.91
C ASP A 434 26.38 -0.74 11.05
N GLU A 435 26.04 -1.99 11.28
CA GLU A 435 26.94 -3.09 11.60
C GLU A 435 27.23 -4.01 10.42
N GLY A 436 26.43 -3.96 9.36
CA GLY A 436 26.54 -4.86 8.21
C GLY A 436 26.03 -6.29 8.47
N THR A 437 25.40 -6.53 9.63
CA THR A 437 24.89 -7.86 10.01
C THR A 437 23.45 -8.04 9.54
N VAL A 438 23.23 -8.98 8.61
CA VAL A 438 21.88 -9.32 8.11
C VAL A 438 21.03 -9.88 9.24
N PRO A 439 19.87 -9.28 9.54
CA PRO A 439 19.00 -9.79 10.59
C PRO A 439 18.26 -11.05 10.18
N ALA A 440 17.68 -11.76 11.13
CA ALA A 440 16.81 -12.90 10.86
C ALA A 440 15.49 -12.46 10.20
N GLY A 441 14.93 -13.34 9.38
CA GLY A 441 13.65 -13.18 8.70
C GLY A 441 12.97 -14.51 8.42
N ASP A 442 11.75 -14.47 7.91
CA ASP A 442 10.94 -15.61 7.48
C ASP A 442 11.12 -15.89 5.99
N ALA A 443 11.09 -17.15 5.61
CA ALA A 443 11.15 -17.57 4.20
C ALA A 443 9.74 -17.47 3.57
N VAL A 444 9.25 -16.27 3.35
CA VAL A 444 7.89 -15.98 2.84
C VAL A 444 7.61 -16.58 1.44
N TRP A 445 8.65 -16.93 0.70
CA TRP A 445 8.59 -17.54 -0.63
C TRP A 445 8.48 -19.07 -0.60
N ASP A 446 8.80 -19.72 0.53
CA ASP A 446 8.73 -21.16 0.68
C ASP A 446 7.33 -21.56 1.17
N SER A 447 6.50 -22.06 0.26
CA SER A 447 5.12 -22.43 0.58
C SER A 447 5.00 -23.50 1.67
N ALA A 448 6.00 -24.38 1.84
CA ALA A 448 5.99 -25.36 2.90
C ALA A 448 6.26 -24.74 4.27
N GLN A 449 7.14 -23.75 4.34
CA GLN A 449 7.36 -22.98 5.57
C GLN A 449 6.19 -22.07 5.88
N VAL A 450 5.61 -21.41 4.88
CA VAL A 450 4.42 -20.55 5.05
C VAL A 450 3.22 -21.32 5.59
N ALA A 451 3.05 -22.60 5.18
CA ALA A 451 1.99 -23.48 5.67
C ALA A 451 2.29 -24.12 7.05
N ASP A 452 3.49 -23.92 7.59
CA ASP A 452 3.83 -24.46 8.90
C ASP A 452 3.02 -23.79 10.01
N ALA A 453 2.52 -24.56 10.97
CA ALA A 453 1.73 -24.04 12.07
C ALA A 453 2.48 -23.04 12.97
N GLU A 454 3.81 -23.02 12.94
CA GLU A 454 4.67 -22.09 13.69
C GLU A 454 5.12 -20.89 12.84
N PHE A 455 4.72 -20.80 11.56
CA PHE A 455 5.08 -19.68 10.69
C PHE A 455 4.63 -18.34 11.28
N GLY A 456 5.51 -17.35 11.26
CA GLY A 456 5.29 -16.01 11.82
C GLY A 456 5.49 -15.92 13.34
N CYS A 457 5.70 -17.03 14.07
CA CYS A 457 5.90 -16.98 15.51
C CYS A 457 7.21 -16.31 15.95
N GLN A 458 8.20 -16.28 15.11
CA GLN A 458 9.52 -15.76 15.46
C GLN A 458 9.51 -14.26 15.77
N PHE A 459 8.64 -13.49 15.08
CA PHE A 459 8.61 -12.04 15.15
C PHE A 459 7.31 -11.47 15.71
N THR A 460 6.31 -12.32 15.97
CA THR A 460 5.08 -11.91 16.62
C THR A 460 5.33 -11.69 18.12
N ASP A 461 4.91 -10.56 18.65
CA ASP A 461 4.96 -10.29 20.08
C ASP A 461 4.04 -11.28 20.82
N PRO A 462 4.58 -12.14 21.70
CA PRO A 462 3.76 -13.11 22.42
C PRO A 462 2.78 -12.46 23.42
N ALA A 463 2.95 -11.18 23.71
CA ALA A 463 2.03 -10.40 24.54
C ALA A 463 0.96 -9.66 23.72
N ALA A 464 1.05 -9.69 22.37
CA ALA A 464 0.06 -9.08 21.52
C ALA A 464 -1.33 -9.69 21.76
N PRO A 465 -2.39 -8.89 21.81
CA PRO A 465 -3.74 -9.42 21.87
C PRO A 465 -4.06 -10.17 20.59
N ASP A 466 -4.57 -11.39 20.70
CA ASP A 466 -5.12 -12.16 19.57
C ASP A 466 -6.65 -12.18 19.66
N PRO A 467 -7.33 -11.14 19.15
CA PRO A 467 -8.79 -11.07 19.24
C PRO A 467 -9.50 -12.02 18.26
N GLN A 468 -8.80 -12.53 17.24
CA GLN A 468 -9.39 -13.33 16.16
C GLN A 468 -9.18 -14.84 16.37
N GLY A 469 -8.40 -15.25 17.36
CA GLY A 469 -8.21 -16.66 17.70
C GLY A 469 -7.28 -17.40 16.74
N ILE A 470 -6.26 -16.73 16.19
CA ILE A 470 -5.16 -17.43 15.51
C ILE A 470 -4.49 -18.36 16.53
N PRO A 471 -4.20 -19.63 16.20
CA PRO A 471 -3.57 -20.55 17.12
C PRO A 471 -2.30 -19.95 17.75
N ALA A 472 -2.20 -19.97 19.07
CA ALA A 472 -1.07 -19.36 19.76
C ALA A 472 0.26 -20.00 19.36
N CYS A 473 1.32 -19.20 19.32
CA CYS A 473 2.67 -19.71 19.15
C CYS A 473 3.05 -20.65 20.31
N PRO A 474 3.80 -21.73 20.04
CA PRO A 474 4.32 -22.57 21.12
C PRO A 474 5.19 -21.74 22.05
N ALA A 475 5.15 -22.07 23.34
CA ALA A 475 6.02 -21.41 24.31
C ALA A 475 7.49 -21.66 23.94
N PRO A 476 8.37 -20.66 24.01
CA PRO A 476 9.78 -20.76 23.67
C PRO A 476 10.56 -21.74 24.55
#